data_a87738d20a1bb6b4531e3ed54cf28f21
#
_entry.id   a87738d20a1bb6b4531e3ed54cf28f21
#
_cell.length_a   1.000
_cell.length_b   1.000
_cell.length_c   1.000
_cell.angle_alpha   90.00
_cell.angle_beta   90.00
_cell.angle_gamma   90.00
#
_symmetry.space_group_name_H-M   'P 1'
#
loop_
_entity.id
_entity.type
_entity.pdbx_description
1 polymer ?
#
loop_
_entity_poly.entity_id
_entity_poly.type
_entity_poly.pdbx_seq_one_letter_code
_entity_poly.pdbx_strand_id
1 'polypeptide(L)'
;MDRKNAWTTYSKEELDRLEQVNTEYKNCLDAGKTERECVTLAVEKAKAEGYKDIRDIIKNGEKVKAGDKLYAVCMNKTIALFHMGTKPLTEGMNILGAHIDSPRIDVKQNPLYENEEFAYLDTHYYGGIKKYQWVTLPLALHGVIAKKDGTTVQVSIGEKEDDPVFVITDLLIHLASKQMEKKAATVVEGEKLDLLIGSRPIEQDETLEEKEKEAVKANVINLLKQYYDMEEEDFLSAELEIVPAGKARDCGLDRSMVLAYGQDDRVCAFTSLFAMLDVKEVEHTACCILVDKEEIGSVGATGMHSRFFENTVAELVALTEGESDLKVRRALMNSRMLSSDVSAAYDPMYAEVFEKRSSAFFGKGLVFNKFTGARGKSGSNDANAEYLAKIRNAMDAQSVAYQFAELGKVDVGGGGTIAYIMANYGMEVIDSGVAVLSMHAPWEVTSKADVYEAYKGYKAFIEEMR
;
A
#
# COMPACT_ATOMS: atom_id res chain seq x y z
N MET A 1 23.56 1.56 -19.84
CA MET A 1 23.69 3.03 -19.74
C MET A 1 24.08 3.36 -18.32
N ASP A 2 25.14 4.13 -18.16
CA ASP A 2 25.55 4.59 -16.82
C ASP A 2 24.72 5.85 -16.49
N ARG A 3 23.72 5.71 -15.62
CA ARG A 3 22.88 6.83 -15.21
C ARG A 3 23.50 7.52 -14.00
N LYS A 4 23.50 8.85 -14.00
CA LYS A 4 23.99 9.65 -12.88
C LYS A 4 23.16 9.33 -11.62
N ASN A 5 23.79 9.41 -10.47
CA ASN A 5 23.07 9.38 -9.21
C ASN A 5 22.31 10.70 -9.04
N ALA A 6 21.02 10.67 -8.78
CA ALA A 6 20.16 11.84 -8.70
C ALA A 6 20.62 12.84 -7.62
N TRP A 7 21.17 12.34 -6.50
CA TRP A 7 21.75 13.21 -5.46
C TRP A 7 22.81 14.19 -5.98
N THR A 8 23.51 13.84 -7.08
CA THR A 8 24.56 14.69 -7.67
C THR A 8 24.03 15.74 -8.63
N THR A 9 22.73 15.76 -8.90
CA THR A 9 22.10 16.64 -9.89
C THR A 9 21.25 17.75 -9.28
N TYR A 10 20.88 17.62 -8.01
CA TYR A 10 19.94 18.53 -7.35
C TYR A 10 20.54 19.89 -7.04
N SER A 11 19.78 20.94 -7.32
CA SER A 11 19.98 22.29 -6.78
C SER A 11 19.62 22.31 -5.28
N LYS A 12 19.92 23.43 -4.62
CA LYS A 12 19.53 23.61 -3.22
C LYS A 12 18.01 23.63 -3.05
N GLU A 13 17.30 24.28 -3.94
CA GLU A 13 15.82 24.35 -3.95
C GLU A 13 15.21 22.96 -4.15
N GLU A 14 15.80 22.12 -5.02
CA GLU A 14 15.36 20.75 -5.21
C GLU A 14 15.62 19.90 -3.96
N LEU A 15 16.74 20.06 -3.28
CA LEU A 15 17.02 19.39 -2.00
C LEU A 15 16.02 19.78 -0.92
N ASP A 16 15.66 21.07 -0.80
CA ASP A 16 14.66 21.55 0.13
C ASP A 16 13.27 20.94 -0.19
N ARG A 17 12.91 20.87 -1.48
CA ARG A 17 11.66 20.22 -1.92
C ARG A 17 11.67 18.71 -1.69
N LEU A 18 12.77 18.06 -1.95
CA LEU A 18 12.97 16.62 -1.66
C LEU A 18 12.71 16.31 -0.19
N GLU A 19 13.26 17.11 0.73
CA GLU A 19 13.04 16.90 2.17
C GLU A 19 11.58 17.18 2.58
N GLN A 20 10.91 18.16 1.97
CA GLN A 20 9.48 18.39 2.19
C GLN A 20 8.64 17.20 1.75
N VAL A 21 8.87 16.67 0.54
CA VAL A 21 8.16 15.50 0.01
C VAL A 21 8.39 14.28 0.89
N ASN A 22 9.64 14.03 1.29
CA ASN A 22 9.97 12.88 2.15
C ASN A 22 9.45 13.04 3.58
N THR A 23 9.32 14.25 4.10
CA THR A 23 8.69 14.51 5.39
C THR A 23 7.21 14.19 5.33
N GLU A 24 6.51 14.65 4.29
CA GLU A 24 5.10 14.37 4.09
C GLU A 24 4.87 12.87 3.83
N TYR A 25 5.74 12.22 3.07
CA TYR A 25 5.72 10.78 2.84
C TYR A 25 5.82 9.98 4.15
N LYS A 26 6.78 10.31 5.03
CA LYS A 26 6.90 9.66 6.35
C LYS A 26 5.66 9.87 7.21
N ASN A 27 5.10 11.09 7.22
CA ASN A 27 3.85 11.38 7.93
C ASN A 27 2.68 10.53 7.41
N CYS A 28 2.59 10.33 6.09
CA CYS A 28 1.58 9.47 5.48
C CYS A 28 1.77 7.99 5.85
N LEU A 29 3.01 7.49 5.89
CA LEU A 29 3.31 6.12 6.34
C LEU A 29 2.91 5.90 7.81
N ASP A 30 3.14 6.90 8.67
CA ASP A 30 2.78 6.83 10.09
C ASP A 30 1.26 6.86 10.30
N ALA A 31 0.53 7.62 9.48
CA ALA A 31 -0.92 7.79 9.58
C ALA A 31 -1.72 6.72 8.81
N GLY A 32 -1.10 6.01 7.87
CA GLY A 32 -1.74 5.05 6.99
C GLY A 32 -1.05 3.69 7.04
N LYS A 33 -1.22 2.95 8.13
CA LYS A 33 -0.66 1.59 8.30
C LYS A 33 -1.57 0.49 7.79
N THR A 34 -2.84 0.80 7.55
CA THR A 34 -3.81 -0.10 6.94
C THR A 34 -4.39 0.54 5.67
N GLU A 35 -4.99 -0.27 4.79
CA GLU A 35 -5.65 0.25 3.58
C GLU A 35 -6.80 1.21 3.92
N ARG A 36 -7.53 0.97 5.02
CA ARG A 36 -8.60 1.88 5.48
C ARG A 36 -8.06 3.24 5.91
N GLU A 37 -6.96 3.25 6.64
CA GLU A 37 -6.29 4.48 7.05
C GLU A 37 -5.74 5.24 5.84
N CYS A 38 -5.14 4.53 4.87
CA CYS A 38 -4.66 5.13 3.62
C CYS A 38 -5.80 5.79 2.83
N VAL A 39 -6.97 5.14 2.72
CA VAL A 39 -8.15 5.73 2.06
C VAL A 39 -8.66 6.95 2.81
N THR A 40 -8.76 6.87 4.15
CA THR A 40 -9.18 8.00 4.97
C THR A 40 -8.26 9.22 4.74
N LEU A 41 -6.95 9.00 4.81
CA LEU A 41 -5.95 10.03 4.56
C LEU A 41 -6.03 10.61 3.14
N ALA A 42 -6.22 9.74 2.12
CA ALA A 42 -6.37 10.18 0.74
C ALA A 42 -7.63 11.03 0.54
N VAL A 43 -8.76 10.67 1.16
CA VAL A 43 -10.01 11.45 1.13
C VAL A 43 -9.83 12.80 1.80
N GLU A 44 -9.18 12.86 2.97
CA GLU A 44 -8.92 14.12 3.68
C GLU A 44 -8.09 15.08 2.84
N LYS A 45 -6.97 14.58 2.27
CA LYS A 45 -6.11 15.37 1.39
C LYS A 45 -6.84 15.82 0.12
N ALA A 46 -7.61 14.92 -0.52
CA ALA A 46 -8.39 15.24 -1.70
C ALA A 46 -9.44 16.34 -1.42
N LYS A 47 -10.17 16.23 -0.32
CA LYS A 47 -11.14 17.28 0.09
C LYS A 47 -10.48 18.63 0.32
N ALA A 48 -9.28 18.65 0.93
CA ALA A 48 -8.53 19.89 1.14
C ALA A 48 -8.16 20.57 -0.19
N GLU A 49 -7.98 19.80 -1.28
CA GLU A 49 -7.69 20.28 -2.64
C GLU A 49 -8.95 20.44 -3.51
N GLY A 50 -10.15 20.39 -2.89
CA GLY A 50 -11.42 20.68 -3.54
C GLY A 50 -12.04 19.52 -4.32
N TYR A 51 -11.58 18.28 -4.11
CA TYR A 51 -12.23 17.11 -4.66
C TYR A 51 -13.58 16.85 -3.99
N LYS A 52 -14.58 16.44 -4.78
CA LYS A 52 -15.93 16.08 -4.34
C LYS A 52 -16.21 14.60 -4.50
N ASP A 53 -17.02 14.04 -3.62
CA ASP A 53 -17.49 12.67 -3.78
C ASP A 53 -18.42 12.56 -5.00
N ILE A 54 -18.14 11.62 -5.89
CA ILE A 54 -18.96 11.40 -7.10
C ILE A 54 -20.41 11.04 -6.75
N ARG A 55 -20.62 10.38 -5.59
CA ARG A 55 -21.98 10.03 -5.14
C ARG A 55 -22.83 11.24 -4.83
N ASP A 56 -22.23 12.30 -4.31
CA ASP A 56 -22.93 13.57 -4.04
C ASP A 56 -23.29 14.26 -5.36
N ILE A 57 -22.39 14.25 -6.34
CA ILE A 57 -22.64 14.78 -7.70
C ILE A 57 -23.82 14.07 -8.36
N ILE A 58 -23.82 12.73 -8.33
CA ILE A 58 -24.91 11.90 -8.88
C ILE A 58 -26.23 12.19 -8.17
N LYS A 59 -26.20 12.18 -6.84
CA LYS A 59 -27.39 12.42 -6.01
C LYS A 59 -28.02 13.78 -6.25
N ASN A 60 -27.18 14.81 -6.48
CA ASN A 60 -27.65 16.17 -6.70
C ASN A 60 -28.00 16.45 -8.18
N GLY A 61 -27.74 15.51 -9.09
CA GLY A 61 -27.94 15.69 -10.53
C GLY A 61 -27.03 16.77 -11.12
N GLU A 62 -25.84 16.99 -10.53
CA GLU A 62 -24.85 17.95 -11.02
C GLU A 62 -24.19 17.44 -12.31
N LYS A 63 -23.80 18.35 -13.18
CA LYS A 63 -22.99 18.02 -14.36
C LYS A 63 -21.51 18.18 -14.03
N VAL A 64 -20.71 17.34 -14.64
CA VAL A 64 -19.24 17.37 -14.55
C VAL A 64 -18.65 18.04 -15.78
N LYS A 65 -17.63 18.86 -15.59
CA LYS A 65 -16.95 19.62 -16.65
C LYS A 65 -15.43 19.60 -16.46
N ALA A 66 -14.70 20.03 -17.47
CA ALA A 66 -13.25 20.19 -17.40
C ALA A 66 -12.83 21.03 -16.18
N GLY A 67 -11.80 20.60 -15.48
CA GLY A 67 -11.27 21.19 -14.25
C GLY A 67 -11.96 20.73 -12.97
N ASP A 68 -13.08 20.01 -13.03
CA ASP A 68 -13.71 19.43 -11.84
C ASP A 68 -12.83 18.31 -11.25
N LYS A 69 -12.81 18.24 -9.93
CA LYS A 69 -12.04 17.26 -9.16
C LYS A 69 -12.99 16.36 -8.39
N LEU A 70 -12.91 15.07 -8.63
CA LEU A 70 -13.84 14.07 -8.08
C LEU A 70 -13.10 12.90 -7.46
N TYR A 71 -13.71 12.25 -6.49
CA TYR A 71 -13.23 10.97 -5.96
C TYR A 71 -14.38 9.97 -5.79
N ALA A 72 -14.06 8.69 -5.86
CA ALA A 72 -14.94 7.58 -5.54
C ALA A 72 -14.24 6.64 -4.57
N VAL A 73 -14.99 6.08 -3.61
CA VAL A 73 -14.48 5.15 -2.58
C VAL A 73 -15.26 3.84 -2.64
N CYS A 74 -14.55 2.72 -2.57
CA CYS A 74 -15.11 1.38 -2.46
C CYS A 74 -14.82 0.80 -1.07
N MET A 75 -15.87 0.59 -0.27
CA MET A 75 -15.82 -0.08 1.04
C MET A 75 -14.74 0.44 2.00
N ASN A 76 -14.33 1.71 1.87
CA ASN A 76 -13.24 2.36 2.61
C ASN A 76 -11.88 1.66 2.48
N LYS A 77 -11.64 0.89 1.42
CA LYS A 77 -10.39 0.16 1.16
C LYS A 77 -9.76 0.45 -0.19
N THR A 78 -10.50 1.08 -1.10
CA THR A 78 -10.03 1.47 -2.42
C THR A 78 -10.57 2.84 -2.77
N ILE A 79 -9.75 3.68 -3.40
CA ILE A 79 -10.13 5.03 -3.80
C ILE A 79 -9.64 5.32 -5.23
N ALA A 80 -10.45 6.02 -6.01
CA ALA A 80 -10.06 6.59 -7.28
C ALA A 80 -10.33 8.10 -7.28
N LEU A 81 -9.32 8.90 -7.62
CA LEU A 81 -9.41 10.35 -7.78
C LEU A 81 -9.38 10.69 -9.27
N PHE A 82 -10.13 11.69 -9.67
CA PHE A 82 -10.19 12.17 -11.04
C PHE A 82 -10.07 13.69 -11.09
N HIS A 83 -9.18 14.20 -11.92
CA HIS A 83 -9.11 15.60 -12.31
C HIS A 83 -9.51 15.68 -13.79
N MET A 84 -10.68 16.25 -14.05
CA MET A 84 -11.31 16.22 -15.36
C MET A 84 -10.55 17.08 -16.36
N GLY A 85 -10.14 16.45 -17.46
CA GLY A 85 -9.42 17.11 -18.54
C GLY A 85 -10.31 17.95 -19.47
N THR A 86 -9.67 18.65 -20.37
CA THR A 86 -10.36 19.41 -21.43
C THR A 86 -10.79 18.52 -22.60
N LYS A 87 -10.15 17.37 -22.79
CA LYS A 87 -10.54 16.35 -23.77
C LYS A 87 -11.66 15.45 -23.28
N PRO A 88 -12.48 14.91 -24.19
CA PRO A 88 -13.48 13.91 -23.82
C PRO A 88 -12.84 12.67 -23.18
N LEU A 89 -13.54 12.03 -22.25
CA LEU A 89 -13.10 10.75 -21.65
C LEU A 89 -12.86 9.66 -22.70
N THR A 90 -13.63 9.68 -23.79
CA THR A 90 -13.48 8.75 -24.92
C THR A 90 -12.15 8.85 -25.66
N GLU A 91 -11.35 9.91 -25.44
CA GLU A 91 -9.97 10.01 -25.91
C GLU A 91 -8.95 9.41 -24.94
N GLY A 92 -9.40 8.89 -23.79
CA GLY A 92 -8.59 8.22 -22.77
C GLY A 92 -8.15 9.12 -21.64
N MET A 93 -7.67 8.46 -20.59
CA MET A 93 -7.18 9.06 -19.33
C MET A 93 -5.69 8.77 -19.16
N ASN A 94 -5.00 9.60 -18.37
CA ASN A 94 -3.67 9.31 -17.83
C ASN A 94 -3.83 8.80 -16.39
N ILE A 95 -3.51 7.52 -16.15
CA ILE A 95 -3.83 6.81 -14.92
C ILE A 95 -2.54 6.51 -14.15
N LEU A 96 -2.50 6.89 -12.88
CA LEU A 96 -1.56 6.41 -11.89
C LEU A 96 -2.26 5.37 -11.03
N GLY A 97 -1.74 4.16 -10.96
CA GLY A 97 -2.31 3.10 -10.13
C GLY A 97 -1.26 2.51 -9.20
N ALA A 98 -1.64 2.25 -7.95
CA ALA A 98 -0.79 1.64 -6.93
C ALA A 98 -1.65 0.88 -5.93
N HIS A 99 -1.04 0.00 -5.12
CA HIS A 99 -1.78 -0.62 -4.04
C HIS A 99 -1.45 0.01 -2.67
N ILE A 100 -2.32 -0.21 -1.70
CA ILE A 100 -2.22 0.37 -0.36
C ILE A 100 -2.31 -0.67 0.76
N ASP A 101 -2.61 -1.93 0.44
CA ASP A 101 -2.38 -3.04 1.34
C ASP A 101 -0.88 -3.37 1.41
N SER A 102 -0.46 -4.05 2.46
CA SER A 102 0.92 -4.50 2.65
C SER A 102 0.94 -5.82 3.40
N PRO A 103 1.99 -6.64 3.28
CA PRO A 103 2.11 -7.88 4.04
C PRO A 103 2.03 -7.60 5.55
N ARG A 104 1.22 -8.39 6.26
CA ARG A 104 0.90 -8.19 7.68
C ARG A 104 0.39 -9.47 8.34
N ILE A 105 -0.14 -9.33 9.54
CA ILE A 105 -0.82 -10.41 10.25
C ILE A 105 -2.24 -9.93 10.61
N ASP A 106 -3.27 -10.69 10.23
CA ASP A 106 -4.67 -10.40 10.52
C ASP A 106 -5.14 -11.20 11.74
N VAL A 107 -6.01 -10.58 12.54
CA VAL A 107 -6.71 -11.24 13.65
C VAL A 107 -7.85 -12.09 13.11
N LYS A 108 -7.96 -13.36 13.56
CA LYS A 108 -9.06 -14.26 13.17
C LYS A 108 -10.41 -13.83 13.77
N GLN A 109 -11.50 -14.51 13.37
CA GLN A 109 -12.89 -14.15 13.77
C GLN A 109 -13.24 -14.56 15.21
N ASN A 110 -12.59 -15.59 15.77
CA ASN A 110 -12.73 -16.03 17.14
C ASN A 110 -11.36 -16.08 17.80
N PRO A 111 -10.71 -14.92 18.01
CA PRO A 111 -9.29 -14.89 18.23
C PRO A 111 -8.88 -15.03 19.69
N LEU A 112 -9.74 -14.57 20.63
CA LEU A 112 -9.35 -14.37 22.02
C LEU A 112 -9.41 -15.69 22.81
N TYR A 113 -8.27 -16.12 23.31
CA TYR A 113 -8.16 -17.29 24.19
C TYR A 113 -7.12 -17.08 25.30
N GLU A 114 -7.24 -17.88 26.35
CA GLU A 114 -6.25 -17.95 27.43
C GLU A 114 -5.57 -19.33 27.43
N ASN A 115 -4.26 -19.34 27.61
CA ASN A 115 -3.50 -20.55 27.82
C ASN A 115 -2.40 -20.30 28.87
N GLU A 116 -2.41 -21.09 29.96
CA GLU A 116 -1.43 -20.98 31.07
C GLU A 116 -1.27 -19.54 31.57
N GLU A 117 -2.40 -18.85 31.84
CA GLU A 117 -2.46 -17.47 32.34
C GLU A 117 -1.87 -16.41 31.38
N PHE A 118 -1.80 -16.71 30.10
CA PHE A 118 -1.53 -15.74 29.01
C PHE A 118 -2.74 -15.60 28.11
N ALA A 119 -3.13 -14.37 27.83
CA ALA A 119 -4.14 -14.07 26.83
C ALA A 119 -3.51 -13.80 25.47
N TYR A 120 -4.07 -14.41 24.43
CA TYR A 120 -3.62 -14.32 23.05
C TYR A 120 -4.76 -13.93 22.12
N LEU A 121 -4.38 -13.33 20.97
CA LEU A 121 -5.21 -13.29 19.77
C LEU A 121 -4.68 -14.27 18.74
N ASP A 122 -5.52 -15.21 18.31
CA ASP A 122 -5.27 -16.13 17.20
C ASP A 122 -5.25 -15.39 15.88
N THR A 123 -4.32 -15.70 14.99
CA THR A 123 -3.99 -14.89 13.83
C THR A 123 -3.85 -15.68 12.55
N HIS A 124 -3.86 -14.96 11.41
CA HIS A 124 -3.51 -15.46 10.10
C HIS A 124 -2.61 -14.45 9.38
N TYR A 125 -1.48 -14.88 8.83
CA TYR A 125 -0.65 -13.95 8.04
C TYR A 125 -1.31 -13.62 6.70
N TYR A 126 -1.02 -12.42 6.18
CA TYR A 126 -1.51 -11.84 4.95
C TYR A 126 -0.33 -11.51 4.02
N GLY A 127 -0.41 -11.94 2.74
CA GLY A 127 0.66 -11.74 1.76
C GLY A 127 1.86 -12.67 1.94
N GLY A 128 2.92 -12.39 1.22
CA GLY A 128 4.13 -13.18 1.16
C GLY A 128 5.15 -12.77 2.21
N ILE A 129 5.13 -13.33 3.42
CA ILE A 129 6.04 -13.01 4.51
C ILE A 129 7.07 -14.10 4.83
N LYS A 130 8.24 -13.68 5.33
CA LYS A 130 9.16 -14.55 6.05
C LYS A 130 8.77 -14.54 7.53
N LYS A 131 8.00 -15.53 7.98
CA LYS A 131 7.38 -15.57 9.32
C LYS A 131 8.35 -15.30 10.47
N TYR A 132 9.61 -15.76 10.35
CA TYR A 132 10.64 -15.55 11.36
C TYR A 132 11.07 -14.08 11.54
N GLN A 133 10.70 -13.18 10.62
CA GLN A 133 10.96 -11.74 10.77
C GLN A 133 9.92 -11.04 11.64
N TRP A 134 8.79 -11.70 11.94
CA TRP A 134 7.65 -11.09 12.65
C TRP A 134 7.61 -11.41 14.15
N VAL A 135 8.48 -12.31 14.63
CA VAL A 135 8.59 -12.64 16.06
C VAL A 135 9.55 -11.67 16.76
N THR A 136 9.34 -11.46 18.07
CA THR A 136 10.19 -10.62 18.93
C THR A 136 10.27 -9.14 18.55
N LEU A 137 9.30 -8.65 17.80
CA LEU A 137 9.17 -7.24 17.43
C LEU A 137 8.08 -6.57 18.28
N PRO A 138 8.21 -5.27 18.60
CA PRO A 138 7.08 -4.48 19.04
C PRO A 138 6.05 -4.39 17.92
N LEU A 139 4.80 -4.77 18.21
CA LEU A 139 3.69 -4.79 17.28
C LEU A 139 2.56 -3.89 17.76
N ALA A 140 1.85 -3.30 16.83
CA ALA A 140 0.67 -2.47 17.02
C ALA A 140 -0.57 -3.17 16.47
N LEU A 141 -1.74 -2.81 16.96
CA LEU A 141 -3.03 -3.31 16.52
C LEU A 141 -3.84 -2.16 15.93
N HIS A 142 -4.19 -2.28 14.65
CA HIS A 142 -4.97 -1.30 13.90
C HIS A 142 -6.24 -1.92 13.32
N GLY A 143 -7.23 -1.09 12.98
CA GLY A 143 -8.39 -1.53 12.23
C GLY A 143 -9.71 -0.96 12.71
N VAL A 144 -10.79 -1.68 12.42
CA VAL A 144 -12.15 -1.26 12.77
C VAL A 144 -12.94 -2.41 13.35
N ILE A 145 -13.87 -2.06 14.23
CA ILE A 145 -14.89 -2.95 14.77
C ILE A 145 -16.25 -2.40 14.32
N ALA A 146 -17.02 -3.19 13.56
CA ALA A 146 -18.37 -2.82 13.16
C ALA A 146 -19.36 -3.50 14.10
N LYS A 147 -20.07 -2.72 14.91
CA LYS A 147 -21.04 -3.22 15.88
C LYS A 147 -22.39 -3.56 15.24
N LYS A 148 -23.18 -4.40 15.88
CA LYS A 148 -24.52 -4.80 15.42
C LYS A 148 -25.50 -3.63 15.27
N ASP A 149 -25.32 -2.54 15.99
CA ASP A 149 -26.14 -1.33 15.88
C ASP A 149 -25.75 -0.44 14.68
N GLY A 150 -24.72 -0.83 13.91
CA GLY A 150 -24.23 -0.11 12.75
C GLY A 150 -23.16 0.94 13.08
N THR A 151 -22.78 1.11 14.34
CA THR A 151 -21.66 1.97 14.71
C THR A 151 -20.34 1.30 14.40
N THR A 152 -19.28 2.10 14.16
CA THR A 152 -17.93 1.60 13.94
C THR A 152 -16.97 2.24 14.93
N VAL A 153 -16.07 1.43 15.49
CA VAL A 153 -15.02 1.87 16.40
C VAL A 153 -13.67 1.70 15.69
N GLN A 154 -12.88 2.77 15.65
CA GLN A 154 -11.52 2.70 15.15
C GLN A 154 -10.59 2.20 16.25
N VAL A 155 -9.71 1.27 15.91
CA VAL A 155 -8.69 0.72 16.80
C VAL A 155 -7.31 1.14 16.27
N SER A 156 -6.50 1.76 17.14
CA SER A 156 -5.09 2.05 16.88
C SER A 156 -4.38 2.01 18.23
N ILE A 157 -3.64 0.95 18.50
CA ILE A 157 -2.96 0.70 19.76
C ILE A 157 -1.50 0.36 19.47
N GLY A 158 -0.55 1.06 20.08
CA GLY A 158 0.88 0.81 19.94
C GLY A 158 1.65 1.89 19.19
N GLU A 159 1.00 3.01 18.83
CA GLU A 159 1.62 4.09 18.07
C GLU A 159 2.03 5.29 18.91
N LYS A 160 1.34 5.55 20.01
CA LYS A 160 1.68 6.64 20.90
C LYS A 160 2.74 6.17 21.91
N GLU A 161 3.49 7.12 22.45
CA GLU A 161 4.59 6.83 23.39
C GLU A 161 4.10 6.15 24.68
N ASP A 162 2.87 6.42 25.09
CA ASP A 162 2.21 5.85 26.27
C ASP A 162 1.29 4.64 25.96
N ASP A 163 1.14 4.27 24.70
CA ASP A 163 0.39 3.07 24.33
C ASP A 163 1.16 1.79 24.71
N PRO A 164 0.47 0.72 25.11
CA PRO A 164 1.08 -0.60 25.17
C PRO A 164 1.41 -1.09 23.77
N VAL A 165 2.49 -1.89 23.65
CA VAL A 165 2.79 -2.65 22.43
C VAL A 165 2.58 -4.13 22.67
N PHE A 166 2.44 -4.89 21.60
CA PHE A 166 2.25 -6.33 21.63
C PHE A 166 3.47 -7.06 21.07
N VAL A 167 3.51 -8.38 21.22
CA VAL A 167 4.61 -9.20 20.71
C VAL A 167 4.14 -10.60 20.36
N ILE A 168 4.72 -11.15 19.29
CA ILE A 168 4.71 -12.59 19.02
C ILE A 168 6.02 -13.15 19.58
N THR A 169 5.92 -14.09 20.54
CA THR A 169 7.10 -14.65 21.21
C THR A 169 7.83 -15.65 20.32
N ASP A 170 9.13 -15.83 20.56
CA ASP A 170 9.92 -16.91 19.98
C ASP A 170 10.66 -17.68 21.08
N LEU A 171 11.10 -18.89 20.76
CA LEU A 171 11.78 -19.75 21.68
C LEU A 171 13.21 -19.25 21.95
N LEU A 172 13.61 -19.23 23.22
CA LEU A 172 14.99 -18.86 23.57
C LEU A 172 15.98 -19.87 22.95
N ILE A 173 17.15 -19.38 22.59
CA ILE A 173 18.18 -20.16 21.86
C ILE A 173 18.59 -21.46 22.59
N HIS A 174 18.64 -21.46 23.93
CA HIS A 174 19.05 -22.62 24.73
C HIS A 174 18.05 -23.79 24.70
N LEU A 175 16.80 -23.55 24.30
CA LEU A 175 15.75 -24.58 24.08
C LEU A 175 15.45 -24.80 22.61
N ALA A 176 16.03 -24.03 21.70
CA ALA A 176 15.67 -23.97 20.29
C ALA A 176 16.38 -25.02 19.40
N SER A 177 17.13 -25.97 19.94
CA SER A 177 17.93 -26.93 19.14
C SER A 177 17.12 -27.56 17.99
N LYS A 178 15.94 -28.13 18.29
CA LYS A 178 15.06 -28.74 17.28
C LYS A 178 14.43 -27.73 16.32
N GLN A 179 14.18 -26.50 16.80
CA GLN A 179 13.65 -25.42 15.95
C GLN A 179 14.71 -24.98 14.93
N MET A 180 15.96 -24.85 15.34
CA MET A 180 17.07 -24.43 14.49
C MET A 180 17.44 -25.46 13.40
N GLU A 181 17.04 -26.73 13.54
CA GLU A 181 17.20 -27.76 12.52
C GLU A 181 16.13 -27.68 11.41
N LYS A 182 15.07 -26.88 11.60
CA LYS A 182 14.01 -26.72 10.59
C LYS A 182 14.47 -25.82 9.44
N LYS A 183 13.83 -25.99 8.27
CA LYS A 183 14.00 -25.05 7.16
C LYS A 183 13.47 -23.66 7.56
N ALA A 184 14.06 -22.58 7.06
CA ALA A 184 13.63 -21.21 7.34
C ALA A 184 12.12 -20.98 7.09
N ALA A 185 11.54 -21.62 6.07
CA ALA A 185 10.11 -21.53 5.78
C ALA A 185 9.19 -22.11 6.88
N THR A 186 9.72 -22.98 7.74
CA THR A 186 8.98 -23.68 8.79
C THR A 186 9.57 -23.49 10.20
N VAL A 187 10.61 -22.67 10.33
CA VAL A 187 11.25 -22.38 11.64
C VAL A 187 10.27 -21.72 12.59
N VAL A 188 9.39 -20.85 12.07
CA VAL A 188 8.19 -20.36 12.73
C VAL A 188 6.99 -20.88 11.95
N GLU A 189 6.10 -21.58 12.62
CA GLU A 189 4.88 -22.14 12.04
C GLU A 189 3.79 -21.05 12.01
N GLY A 190 2.88 -21.06 11.00
CA GLY A 190 1.82 -20.06 10.88
C GLY A 190 0.90 -20.01 12.10
N GLU A 191 0.53 -21.17 12.64
CA GLU A 191 -0.30 -21.29 13.86
C GLU A 191 0.43 -20.93 15.16
N LYS A 192 1.65 -20.37 15.10
CA LYS A 192 2.42 -19.86 16.24
C LYS A 192 2.69 -18.35 16.13
N LEU A 193 1.98 -17.69 15.23
CA LEU A 193 2.02 -16.24 15.08
C LEU A 193 0.98 -15.53 15.97
N ASP A 194 0.53 -16.18 17.03
CA ASP A 194 -0.46 -15.59 17.92
C ASP A 194 0.10 -14.44 18.73
N LEU A 195 -0.66 -13.37 18.80
CA LEU A 195 -0.27 -12.13 19.46
C LEU A 195 -0.49 -12.23 20.96
N LEU A 196 0.56 -12.11 21.76
CA LEU A 196 0.48 -12.03 23.22
C LEU A 196 -0.05 -10.64 23.61
N ILE A 197 -1.19 -10.61 24.31
CA ILE A 197 -1.90 -9.36 24.65
C ILE A 197 -2.11 -9.14 26.14
N GLY A 198 -1.87 -10.12 27.00
CA GLY A 198 -2.04 -9.95 28.44
C GLY A 198 -1.60 -11.14 29.27
N SER A 199 -1.33 -10.88 30.57
CA SER A 199 -0.98 -11.88 31.56
C SER A 199 -1.47 -11.53 32.97
N ARG A 200 -2.23 -10.44 33.12
CA ARG A 200 -2.76 -10.03 34.43
C ARG A 200 -4.18 -10.55 34.59
N PRO A 201 -4.45 -11.39 35.61
CA PRO A 201 -5.81 -11.84 35.90
C PRO A 201 -6.68 -10.70 36.42
N ILE A 202 -7.99 -10.82 36.22
CA ILE A 202 -8.97 -9.97 36.88
C ILE A 202 -8.94 -10.17 38.40
N GLU A 203 -9.15 -9.12 39.17
CA GLU A 203 -9.33 -9.25 40.63
C GLU A 203 -10.57 -10.09 40.91
N GLN A 204 -10.39 -11.19 41.64
CA GLN A 204 -11.46 -12.10 42.01
C GLN A 204 -11.82 -11.95 43.50
N ASP A 205 -13.09 -11.95 43.81
CA ASP A 205 -13.53 -12.01 45.18
C ASP A 205 -13.29 -13.43 45.73
N GLU A 206 -12.38 -13.55 46.69
CA GLU A 206 -12.02 -14.83 47.31
C GLU A 206 -13.19 -15.52 48.02
N THR A 207 -14.27 -14.81 48.29
CA THR A 207 -15.47 -15.34 48.95
C THR A 207 -16.45 -16.03 48.01
N LEU A 208 -16.29 -15.91 46.69
CA LEU A 208 -17.14 -16.56 45.69
C LEU A 208 -16.82 -18.06 45.56
N GLU A 209 -17.87 -18.89 45.51
CA GLU A 209 -17.72 -20.35 45.34
C GLU A 209 -17.26 -20.72 43.92
N GLU A 210 -17.61 -19.94 42.89
CA GLU A 210 -17.17 -20.11 41.52
C GLU A 210 -16.22 -18.96 41.15
N LYS A 211 -14.96 -19.31 40.81
CA LYS A 211 -13.97 -18.38 40.31
C LYS A 211 -13.96 -18.43 38.77
N GLU A 212 -13.65 -17.27 38.15
CA GLU A 212 -13.43 -17.20 36.73
C GLU A 212 -12.25 -18.08 36.35
N LYS A 213 -12.44 -19.04 35.44
CA LYS A 213 -11.41 -19.99 35.03
C LYS A 213 -10.38 -19.36 34.10
N GLU A 214 -10.84 -18.43 33.22
CA GLU A 214 -10.03 -17.68 32.26
C GLU A 214 -9.88 -16.23 32.74
N ALA A 215 -9.25 -16.05 33.91
CA ALA A 215 -9.22 -14.76 34.60
C ALA A 215 -8.42 -13.68 33.86
N VAL A 216 -7.39 -14.07 33.09
CA VAL A 216 -6.61 -13.13 32.27
C VAL A 216 -7.42 -12.71 31.04
N LYS A 217 -8.09 -13.65 30.39
CA LYS A 217 -9.01 -13.35 29.28
C LYS A 217 -10.15 -12.42 29.73
N ALA A 218 -10.75 -12.68 30.89
CA ALA A 218 -11.80 -11.84 31.46
C ALA A 218 -11.30 -10.40 31.71
N ASN A 219 -10.08 -10.24 32.20
CA ASN A 219 -9.47 -8.91 32.38
C ASN A 219 -9.27 -8.20 31.02
N VAL A 220 -8.80 -8.91 30.01
CA VAL A 220 -8.65 -8.34 28.64
C VAL A 220 -10.00 -7.89 28.07
N ILE A 221 -11.07 -8.71 28.23
CA ILE A 221 -12.43 -8.33 27.80
C ILE A 221 -12.87 -7.06 28.52
N ASN A 222 -12.64 -6.93 29.82
CA ASN A 222 -12.98 -5.72 30.57
C ASN A 222 -12.22 -4.49 30.05
N LEU A 223 -10.94 -4.62 29.70
CA LEU A 223 -10.18 -3.53 29.11
C LEU A 223 -10.69 -3.14 27.73
N LEU A 224 -11.02 -4.12 26.88
CA LEU A 224 -11.62 -3.88 25.56
C LEU A 224 -12.99 -3.17 25.70
N LYS A 225 -13.80 -3.59 26.67
CA LYS A 225 -15.07 -2.91 27.00
C LYS A 225 -14.85 -1.49 27.47
N GLN A 226 -13.89 -1.28 28.37
CA GLN A 226 -13.62 0.04 28.96
C GLN A 226 -13.09 1.05 27.94
N TYR A 227 -12.16 0.63 27.08
CA TYR A 227 -11.46 1.56 26.17
C TYR A 227 -12.11 1.67 24.78
N TYR A 228 -12.76 0.60 24.32
CA TYR A 228 -13.30 0.53 22.95
C TYR A 228 -14.80 0.21 22.91
N ASP A 229 -15.45 0.10 24.09
CA ASP A 229 -16.86 -0.35 24.21
C ASP A 229 -17.12 -1.64 23.41
N MET A 230 -16.15 -2.55 23.41
CA MET A 230 -16.14 -3.79 22.64
C MET A 230 -16.50 -4.98 23.53
N GLU A 231 -17.38 -5.84 23.04
CA GLU A 231 -17.65 -7.16 23.61
C GLU A 231 -16.88 -8.24 22.82
N GLU A 232 -16.71 -9.44 23.40
CA GLU A 232 -16.01 -10.54 22.71
C GLU A 232 -16.68 -10.90 21.37
N GLU A 233 -18.01 -10.84 21.30
CA GLU A 233 -18.77 -11.13 20.06
C GLU A 233 -18.45 -10.14 18.93
N ASP A 234 -17.99 -8.93 19.22
CA ASP A 234 -17.70 -7.90 18.21
C ASP A 234 -16.47 -8.26 17.35
N PHE A 235 -15.63 -9.20 17.79
CA PHE A 235 -14.55 -9.74 16.95
C PHE A 235 -15.08 -10.39 15.66
N LEU A 236 -16.30 -10.92 15.65
CA LEU A 236 -16.92 -11.54 14.47
C LEU A 236 -17.10 -10.56 13.30
N SER A 237 -17.20 -9.28 13.58
CA SER A 237 -17.34 -8.19 12.61
C SER A 237 -16.24 -7.13 12.75
N ALA A 238 -15.07 -7.54 13.21
CA ALA A 238 -13.87 -6.71 13.25
C ALA A 238 -12.94 -7.02 12.06
N GLU A 239 -12.23 -6.00 11.60
CA GLU A 239 -11.08 -6.11 10.71
C GLU A 239 -9.91 -5.51 11.46
N LEU A 240 -9.10 -6.37 12.09
CA LEU A 240 -7.97 -5.98 12.93
C LEU A 240 -6.67 -6.52 12.35
N GLU A 241 -5.72 -5.64 12.15
CA GLU A 241 -4.43 -5.87 11.52
C GLU A 241 -3.31 -5.62 12.52
N ILE A 242 -2.35 -6.54 12.56
CA ILE A 242 -1.15 -6.48 13.40
C ILE A 242 0.00 -6.03 12.51
N VAL A 243 0.59 -4.89 12.84
CA VAL A 243 1.64 -4.23 12.08
C VAL A 243 2.81 -3.86 13.00
N PRO A 244 4.03 -3.60 12.48
CA PRO A 244 5.13 -3.11 13.29
C PRO A 244 4.80 -1.80 13.99
N ALA A 245 5.00 -1.75 15.31
CA ALA A 245 4.85 -0.54 16.10
C ALA A 245 6.04 0.40 15.86
N GLY A 246 5.76 1.68 15.67
CA GLY A 246 6.77 2.72 15.51
C GLY A 246 6.68 3.46 14.19
N LYS A 247 7.42 4.57 14.13
CA LYS A 247 7.34 5.56 13.06
C LYS A 247 8.37 5.33 11.96
N ALA A 248 8.05 5.83 10.77
CA ALA A 248 8.98 6.00 9.68
C ALA A 248 10.15 6.92 10.09
N ARG A 249 11.39 6.54 9.75
CA ARG A 249 12.60 7.27 10.15
C ARG A 249 13.55 7.46 8.99
N ASP A 250 14.33 8.55 9.07
CA ASP A 250 15.52 8.68 8.25
C ASP A 250 16.49 7.54 8.59
N CYS A 251 17.05 6.92 7.56
CA CYS A 251 17.98 5.80 7.66
C CYS A 251 19.34 6.17 7.05
N GLY A 252 20.41 5.66 7.65
CA GLY A 252 21.80 5.97 7.32
C GLY A 252 22.32 7.22 8.05
N LEU A 253 23.65 7.31 8.21
CA LEU A 253 24.29 8.45 8.88
C LEU A 253 24.06 9.77 8.13
N ASP A 254 23.94 9.68 6.80
CA ASP A 254 23.69 10.80 5.90
C ASP A 254 22.20 11.11 5.72
N ARG A 255 21.30 10.34 6.35
CA ARG A 255 19.84 10.48 6.28
C ARG A 255 19.29 10.42 4.86
N SER A 256 19.94 9.73 3.95
CA SER A 256 19.58 9.63 2.54
C SER A 256 18.45 8.64 2.24
N MET A 257 18.06 7.85 3.23
CA MET A 257 17.08 6.77 3.10
C MET A 257 15.92 6.93 4.10
N VAL A 258 14.82 6.23 3.86
CA VAL A 258 13.69 6.06 4.77
C VAL A 258 13.60 4.60 5.17
N LEU A 259 13.50 4.32 6.47
CA LEU A 259 13.19 3.01 7.05
C LEU A 259 11.75 3.07 7.60
N ALA A 260 10.87 2.22 7.09
CA ALA A 260 9.47 2.17 7.51
C ALA A 260 8.82 0.83 7.17
N TYR A 261 7.67 0.57 7.80
CA TYR A 261 6.75 -0.50 7.42
C TYR A 261 5.89 -0.09 6.22
N GLY A 262 5.63 -1.06 5.33
CA GLY A 262 4.63 -0.92 4.27
C GLY A 262 5.00 0.10 3.19
N GLN A 263 6.29 0.27 2.88
CA GLN A 263 6.72 1.07 1.74
C GLN A 263 6.34 0.39 0.42
N ASP A 264 6.20 -0.92 0.42
CA ASP A 264 5.55 -1.73 -0.59
C ASP A 264 4.01 -1.71 -0.36
N ASP A 265 3.17 -1.09 -1.17
CA ASP A 265 3.52 -0.16 -2.28
C ASP A 265 3.11 1.30 -1.94
N ARG A 266 3.03 1.62 -0.64
CA ARG A 266 2.63 2.98 -0.21
C ARG A 266 3.60 4.06 -0.67
N VAL A 267 4.83 3.72 -1.02
CA VAL A 267 5.75 4.70 -1.61
C VAL A 267 5.25 5.17 -2.97
N CYS A 268 4.77 4.27 -3.82
CA CYS A 268 4.19 4.63 -5.10
C CYS A 268 2.80 5.23 -4.94
N ALA A 269 1.98 4.72 -4.00
CA ALA A 269 0.65 5.21 -3.72
C ALA A 269 0.66 6.67 -3.26
N PHE A 270 1.46 7.02 -2.26
CA PHE A 270 1.50 8.39 -1.74
C PHE A 270 2.17 9.37 -2.70
N THR A 271 3.23 8.95 -3.40
CA THR A 271 3.85 9.83 -4.41
C THR A 271 2.96 10.05 -5.62
N SER A 272 2.14 9.07 -6.03
CA SER A 272 1.06 9.23 -7.03
C SER A 272 -0.02 10.18 -6.54
N LEU A 273 -0.45 10.05 -5.29
CA LEU A 273 -1.43 10.95 -4.67
C LEU A 273 -0.89 12.40 -4.64
N PHE A 274 0.35 12.61 -4.21
CA PHE A 274 0.95 13.95 -4.17
C PHE A 274 1.04 14.57 -5.56
N ALA A 275 1.45 13.78 -6.57
CA ALA A 275 1.48 14.24 -7.96
C ALA A 275 0.08 14.65 -8.44
N MET A 276 -0.92 13.82 -8.18
CA MET A 276 -2.32 14.06 -8.56
C MET A 276 -2.90 15.34 -7.92
N LEU A 277 -2.59 15.60 -6.65
CA LEU A 277 -3.08 16.79 -5.92
C LEU A 277 -2.37 18.08 -6.38
N ASP A 278 -1.12 17.97 -6.84
CA ASP A 278 -0.27 19.11 -7.21
C ASP A 278 -0.47 19.60 -8.66
N VAL A 279 -1.08 18.76 -9.51
CA VAL A 279 -1.37 19.12 -10.91
C VAL A 279 -2.49 20.14 -11.00
N LYS A 280 -2.28 21.23 -11.77
CA LYS A 280 -3.24 22.36 -11.86
C LYS A 280 -4.22 22.22 -13.04
N GLU A 281 -3.70 21.86 -14.20
CA GLU A 281 -4.49 21.73 -15.44
C GLU A 281 -4.08 20.45 -16.15
N VAL A 282 -5.05 19.76 -16.74
CA VAL A 282 -4.83 18.53 -17.48
C VAL A 282 -5.58 18.56 -18.82
N GLU A 283 -4.95 18.07 -19.86
CA GLU A 283 -5.56 17.94 -21.19
C GLU A 283 -6.43 16.67 -21.25
N HIS A 284 -5.85 15.50 -20.99
CA HIS A 284 -6.59 14.27 -20.70
C HIS A 284 -6.96 14.19 -19.22
N THR A 285 -8.12 13.65 -18.92
CA THR A 285 -8.49 13.40 -17.52
C THR A 285 -7.40 12.61 -16.82
N ALA A 286 -6.90 13.15 -15.71
CA ALA A 286 -5.98 12.42 -14.84
C ALA A 286 -6.76 11.55 -13.85
N CYS A 287 -6.25 10.35 -13.59
CA CYS A 287 -6.79 9.45 -12.58
C CYS A 287 -5.67 8.96 -11.67
N CYS A 288 -5.94 8.91 -10.36
CA CYS A 288 -5.11 8.20 -9.40
C CYS A 288 -5.98 7.14 -8.71
N ILE A 289 -5.67 5.86 -8.92
CA ILE A 289 -6.38 4.75 -8.30
C ILE A 289 -5.47 4.02 -7.31
N LEU A 290 -5.92 3.93 -6.06
CA LEU A 290 -5.23 3.25 -4.96
C LEU A 290 -6.09 2.06 -4.54
N VAL A 291 -5.58 0.85 -4.73
CA VAL A 291 -6.33 -0.39 -4.56
C VAL A 291 -5.87 -1.22 -3.37
N ASP A 292 -6.75 -2.09 -2.92
CA ASP A 292 -6.52 -3.09 -1.88
C ASP A 292 -6.23 -4.48 -2.51
N LYS A 293 -5.72 -5.41 -1.73
CA LYS A 293 -5.60 -6.85 -2.04
C LYS A 293 -4.57 -7.23 -3.11
N GLU A 294 -3.65 -6.35 -3.49
CA GLU A 294 -2.59 -6.72 -4.43
C GLU A 294 -1.79 -7.91 -3.90
N GLU A 295 -1.39 -7.84 -2.64
CA GLU A 295 -0.54 -8.83 -1.94
C GLU A 295 -1.15 -10.23 -1.83
N ILE A 296 -2.43 -10.36 -2.11
CA ILE A 296 -3.16 -11.64 -2.12
C ILE A 296 -3.83 -11.93 -3.47
N GLY A 297 -3.37 -11.29 -4.56
CA GLY A 297 -3.75 -11.55 -5.94
C GLY A 297 -4.87 -10.67 -6.50
N SER A 298 -5.14 -9.50 -5.92
CA SER A 298 -6.09 -8.48 -6.40
C SER A 298 -7.55 -8.96 -6.55
N VAL A 299 -7.92 -10.08 -5.95
CA VAL A 299 -9.26 -10.70 -6.04
C VAL A 299 -10.17 -10.19 -4.91
N GLY A 300 -11.42 -9.90 -5.24
CA GLY A 300 -12.44 -9.42 -4.30
C GLY A 300 -12.95 -8.03 -4.64
N ALA A 301 -13.93 -7.55 -3.86
CA ALA A 301 -14.68 -6.31 -4.18
C ALA A 301 -13.82 -5.04 -4.13
N THR A 302 -12.74 -5.04 -3.40
CA THR A 302 -11.82 -3.91 -3.22
C THR A 302 -10.49 -4.05 -3.97
N GLY A 303 -10.20 -5.23 -4.54
CA GLY A 303 -9.03 -5.47 -5.38
C GLY A 303 -9.21 -4.96 -6.81
N MET A 304 -8.11 -4.88 -7.57
CA MET A 304 -8.12 -4.35 -8.94
C MET A 304 -8.98 -5.18 -9.91
N HIS A 305 -9.21 -6.48 -9.65
CA HIS A 305 -10.12 -7.32 -10.42
C HIS A 305 -11.61 -6.95 -10.26
N SER A 306 -11.95 -6.10 -9.28
CA SER A 306 -13.33 -5.66 -9.09
C SER A 306 -13.81 -4.77 -10.24
N ARG A 307 -15.12 -4.62 -10.37
CA ARG A 307 -15.74 -3.70 -11.33
C ARG A 307 -15.76 -2.24 -10.86
N PHE A 308 -15.17 -1.94 -9.72
CA PHE A 308 -15.21 -0.59 -9.13
C PHE A 308 -14.72 0.48 -10.10
N PHE A 309 -13.53 0.27 -10.68
CA PHE A 309 -12.94 1.25 -11.62
C PHE A 309 -13.81 1.43 -12.88
N GLU A 310 -14.18 0.32 -13.53
CA GLU A 310 -15.02 0.34 -14.72
C GLU A 310 -16.38 1.04 -14.47
N ASN A 311 -17.04 0.72 -13.34
CA ASN A 311 -18.31 1.33 -12.96
C ASN A 311 -18.14 2.83 -12.68
N THR A 312 -17.05 3.25 -12.01
CA THR A 312 -16.79 4.68 -11.77
C THR A 312 -16.56 5.44 -13.08
N VAL A 313 -15.81 4.86 -14.02
CA VAL A 313 -15.63 5.45 -15.35
C VAL A 313 -16.95 5.54 -16.10
N ALA A 314 -17.84 4.54 -15.96
CA ALA A 314 -19.16 4.57 -16.57
C ALA A 314 -20.02 5.73 -16.04
N GLU A 315 -20.02 5.97 -14.74
CA GLU A 315 -20.69 7.15 -14.13
C GLU A 315 -20.10 8.46 -14.65
N LEU A 316 -18.79 8.59 -14.74
CA LEU A 316 -18.13 9.79 -15.27
C LEU A 316 -18.52 10.04 -16.74
N VAL A 317 -18.55 8.99 -17.57
CA VAL A 317 -19.01 9.09 -18.97
C VAL A 317 -20.47 9.54 -19.04
N ALA A 318 -21.35 8.99 -18.19
CA ALA A 318 -22.74 9.40 -18.11
C ALA A 318 -22.91 10.87 -17.72
N LEU A 319 -22.12 11.35 -16.73
CA LEU A 319 -22.16 12.73 -16.24
C LEU A 319 -21.58 13.77 -17.22
N THR A 320 -20.70 13.36 -18.15
CA THR A 320 -19.99 14.27 -19.07
C THR A 320 -20.46 14.14 -20.52
N GLU A 321 -20.61 12.92 -21.03
CA GLU A 321 -20.79 12.63 -22.45
C GLU A 321 -22.12 11.91 -22.78
N GLY A 322 -22.91 11.60 -21.73
CA GLY A 322 -24.15 10.83 -21.83
C GLY A 322 -23.93 9.31 -21.83
N GLU A 323 -24.93 8.58 -21.36
CA GLU A 323 -24.91 7.12 -21.18
C GLU A 323 -24.57 6.36 -22.46
N SER A 324 -23.53 5.53 -22.43
CA SER A 324 -23.15 4.68 -23.56
C SER A 324 -22.05 3.68 -23.16
N ASP A 325 -22.32 2.39 -23.21
CA ASP A 325 -21.32 1.33 -23.01
C ASP A 325 -20.14 1.45 -23.98
N LEU A 326 -20.39 1.85 -25.21
CA LEU A 326 -19.33 2.00 -26.21
C LEU A 326 -18.38 3.15 -25.86
N LYS A 327 -18.89 4.25 -25.29
CA LYS A 327 -18.05 5.35 -24.80
C LYS A 327 -17.17 4.92 -23.62
N VAL A 328 -17.71 4.15 -22.67
CA VAL A 328 -16.95 3.58 -21.54
C VAL A 328 -15.80 2.71 -22.06
N ARG A 329 -16.08 1.79 -22.99
CA ARG A 329 -15.05 0.94 -23.59
C ARG A 329 -13.97 1.74 -24.32
N ARG A 330 -14.35 2.81 -25.05
CA ARG A 330 -13.40 3.71 -25.73
C ARG A 330 -12.54 4.48 -24.70
N ALA A 331 -13.16 5.00 -23.65
CA ALA A 331 -12.44 5.68 -22.57
C ALA A 331 -11.36 4.78 -21.96
N LEU A 332 -11.73 3.55 -21.61
CA LEU A 332 -10.79 2.57 -21.03
C LEU A 332 -9.70 2.16 -22.04
N MET A 333 -10.08 1.79 -23.27
CA MET A 333 -9.14 1.31 -24.28
C MET A 333 -8.12 2.37 -24.71
N ASN A 334 -8.52 3.65 -24.77
CA ASN A 334 -7.66 4.76 -25.19
C ASN A 334 -6.85 5.35 -24.03
N SER A 335 -7.03 4.85 -22.82
CA SER A 335 -6.29 5.29 -21.63
C SER A 335 -4.83 4.78 -21.63
N ARG A 336 -4.01 5.41 -20.79
CA ARG A 336 -2.62 5.05 -20.55
C ARG A 336 -2.40 4.97 -19.05
N MET A 337 -1.57 4.02 -18.59
CA MET A 337 -1.37 3.81 -17.17
C MET A 337 0.11 3.60 -16.83
N LEU A 338 0.56 4.26 -15.77
CA LEU A 338 1.65 3.80 -14.94
C LEU A 338 1.05 2.92 -13.84
N SER A 339 1.27 1.61 -13.95
CA SER A 339 0.91 0.65 -12.92
C SER A 339 2.07 0.61 -11.95
N SER A 340 1.91 1.33 -10.85
CA SER A 340 2.99 1.48 -9.89
C SER A 340 3.01 0.31 -8.92
N ASP A 341 4.21 -0.19 -8.70
CA ASP A 341 4.57 -1.20 -7.72
C ASP A 341 6.08 -1.13 -7.52
N VAL A 342 6.54 -1.38 -6.30
CA VAL A 342 7.96 -1.29 -5.96
C VAL A 342 8.81 -2.28 -6.77
N SER A 343 10.09 -1.95 -6.94
CA SER A 343 11.07 -2.83 -7.57
C SER A 343 12.11 -3.28 -6.56
N ALA A 344 12.52 -4.55 -6.63
CA ALA A 344 13.61 -5.06 -5.80
C ALA A 344 14.91 -4.31 -6.09
N ALA A 345 15.41 -3.57 -5.12
CA ALA A 345 16.69 -2.89 -5.23
C ALA A 345 17.85 -3.88 -5.27
N TYR A 346 18.84 -3.61 -6.12
CA TYR A 346 20.06 -4.40 -6.12
C TYR A 346 20.75 -4.32 -4.75
N ASP A 347 20.80 -5.47 -4.07
CA ASP A 347 21.48 -5.61 -2.79
C ASP A 347 22.83 -6.30 -3.01
N PRO A 348 23.96 -5.61 -2.77
CA PRO A 348 25.29 -6.22 -2.93
C PRO A 348 25.54 -7.43 -2.03
N MET A 349 24.82 -7.57 -0.91
CA MET A 349 24.93 -8.71 -0.01
C MET A 349 24.27 -9.98 -0.56
N TYR A 350 23.42 -9.83 -1.59
CA TYR A 350 22.67 -10.90 -2.24
C TYR A 350 22.82 -10.82 -3.77
N ALA A 351 23.99 -10.39 -4.25
CA ALA A 351 24.25 -10.11 -5.67
C ALA A 351 23.97 -11.31 -6.59
N GLU A 352 24.01 -12.53 -6.07
CA GLU A 352 23.83 -13.78 -6.81
C GLU A 352 22.41 -13.97 -7.36
N VAL A 353 21.39 -13.30 -6.79
CA VAL A 353 20.00 -13.39 -7.27
C VAL A 353 19.62 -12.28 -8.26
N PHE A 354 20.52 -11.34 -8.54
CA PHE A 354 20.30 -10.20 -9.44
C PHE A 354 21.08 -10.33 -10.76
N GLU A 355 20.50 -9.80 -11.85
CA GLU A 355 21.23 -9.46 -13.08
C GLU A 355 21.55 -7.97 -13.03
N LYS A 356 22.82 -7.64 -12.77
CA LYS A 356 23.26 -6.28 -12.42
C LYS A 356 22.91 -5.21 -13.46
N ARG A 357 22.90 -5.56 -14.78
CA ARG A 357 22.59 -4.59 -15.83
C ARG A 357 21.14 -4.22 -15.95
N SER A 358 20.26 -5.10 -15.42
CA SER A 358 18.82 -4.96 -15.46
C SER A 358 18.20 -4.88 -14.05
N SER A 359 18.96 -4.41 -13.06
CA SER A 359 18.49 -4.23 -11.68
C SER A 359 18.18 -2.76 -11.38
N ALA A 360 17.29 -2.53 -10.42
CA ALA A 360 17.01 -1.21 -9.87
C ALA A 360 18.09 -0.83 -8.84
N PHE A 361 18.55 0.40 -8.85
CA PHE A 361 19.57 0.92 -7.94
C PHE A 361 19.08 2.15 -7.20
N PHE A 362 19.45 2.30 -5.94
CA PHE A 362 19.19 3.50 -5.15
C PHE A 362 19.82 4.74 -5.76
N GLY A 363 19.07 5.85 -5.69
CA GLY A 363 19.50 7.15 -6.19
C GLY A 363 19.56 7.24 -7.72
N LYS A 364 18.90 6.32 -8.44
CA LYS A 364 18.80 6.35 -9.91
C LYS A 364 17.42 6.75 -10.40
N GLY A 365 16.53 7.10 -9.48
CA GLY A 365 15.20 7.61 -9.77
C GLY A 365 14.14 6.54 -10.00
N LEU A 366 13.02 6.97 -10.61
CA LEU A 366 11.87 6.14 -10.89
C LEU A 366 12.23 4.92 -11.73
N VAL A 367 11.78 3.75 -11.32
CA VAL A 367 12.03 2.48 -12.02
C VAL A 367 10.89 2.21 -12.99
N PHE A 368 11.20 1.81 -14.21
CA PHE A 368 10.26 1.25 -15.17
C PHE A 368 10.60 -0.21 -15.44
N ASN A 369 9.61 -1.08 -15.31
CA ASN A 369 9.73 -2.49 -15.63
C ASN A 369 8.90 -2.76 -16.89
N LYS A 370 9.56 -3.06 -18.00
CA LYS A 370 8.85 -3.37 -19.26
C LYS A 370 7.93 -4.57 -19.08
N PHE A 371 8.32 -5.52 -18.23
CA PHE A 371 7.57 -6.70 -17.83
C PHE A 371 8.02 -7.14 -16.42
N THR A 372 7.16 -7.87 -15.69
CA THR A 372 7.42 -8.33 -14.31
C THR A 372 7.29 -9.84 -14.14
N GLY A 373 6.59 -10.54 -15.02
CA GLY A 373 6.26 -11.96 -14.90
C GLY A 373 7.45 -12.91 -14.78
N ALA A 374 7.20 -14.09 -14.20
CA ALA A 374 8.16 -15.15 -14.00
C ALA A 374 8.21 -16.14 -15.20
N ARG A 375 9.28 -16.97 -15.28
CA ARG A 375 9.36 -18.11 -16.20
C ARG A 375 8.93 -17.76 -17.64
N GLY A 376 9.69 -16.94 -18.32
CA GLY A 376 9.39 -16.52 -19.70
C GLY A 376 8.27 -15.49 -19.77
N LYS A 377 8.20 -14.57 -18.80
CA LYS A 377 7.26 -13.44 -18.71
C LYS A 377 5.80 -13.87 -18.49
N SER A 378 5.57 -15.03 -17.90
CA SER A 378 4.21 -15.52 -17.65
C SER A 378 3.49 -14.66 -16.62
N GLY A 379 2.22 -14.32 -16.89
CA GLY A 379 1.38 -13.56 -15.97
C GLY A 379 1.74 -12.09 -15.84
N SER A 380 2.41 -11.48 -16.84
CA SER A 380 2.73 -10.06 -16.82
C SER A 380 2.20 -9.31 -18.03
N ASN A 381 2.08 -7.99 -17.91
CA ASN A 381 2.03 -7.09 -19.05
C ASN A 381 3.46 -6.95 -19.65
N ASP A 382 3.58 -6.84 -20.96
CA ASP A 382 4.85 -6.51 -21.66
C ASP A 382 4.60 -5.22 -22.47
N ALA A 383 5.04 -4.09 -21.90
CA ALA A 383 4.77 -2.78 -22.45
C ALA A 383 5.35 -2.62 -23.87
N ASN A 384 4.59 -2.01 -24.79
CA ASN A 384 5.02 -1.85 -26.16
C ASN A 384 6.10 -0.77 -26.32
N ALA A 385 6.87 -0.85 -27.41
CA ALA A 385 8.03 0.02 -27.64
C ALA A 385 7.63 1.49 -27.85
N GLU A 386 6.49 1.74 -28.50
CA GLU A 386 5.99 3.08 -28.78
C GLU A 386 5.59 3.80 -27.52
N TYR A 387 4.95 3.10 -26.60
CA TYR A 387 4.55 3.65 -25.30
C TYR A 387 5.78 3.96 -24.44
N LEU A 388 6.77 3.05 -24.40
CA LEU A 388 8.06 3.29 -23.73
C LEU A 388 8.77 4.55 -24.27
N ALA A 389 8.74 4.77 -25.58
CA ALA A 389 9.35 5.96 -26.16
C ALA A 389 8.64 7.25 -25.72
N LYS A 390 7.30 7.26 -25.65
CA LYS A 390 6.51 8.38 -25.12
C LYS A 390 6.82 8.68 -23.66
N ILE A 391 6.88 7.64 -22.81
CA ILE A 391 7.23 7.77 -21.38
C ILE A 391 8.62 8.38 -21.22
N ARG A 392 9.63 7.86 -21.95
CA ARG A 392 10.97 8.41 -21.89
C ARG A 392 11.01 9.89 -22.28
N ASN A 393 10.26 10.28 -23.30
CA ASN A 393 10.18 11.68 -23.71
C ASN A 393 9.52 12.55 -22.61
N ALA A 394 8.45 12.07 -21.97
CA ALA A 394 7.81 12.78 -20.86
C ALA A 394 8.74 12.97 -19.66
N MET A 395 9.48 11.93 -19.28
CA MET A 395 10.46 12.00 -18.18
C MET A 395 11.62 12.95 -18.52
N ASP A 396 12.18 12.86 -19.73
CA ASP A 396 13.28 13.71 -20.17
C ASP A 396 12.86 15.20 -20.25
N ALA A 397 11.61 15.49 -20.66
CA ALA A 397 11.08 16.85 -20.75
C ALA A 397 11.04 17.56 -19.39
N GLN A 398 10.79 16.83 -18.32
CA GLN A 398 10.71 17.35 -16.94
C GLN A 398 11.98 17.05 -16.11
N SER A 399 13.06 16.60 -16.77
CA SER A 399 14.34 16.28 -16.11
C SER A 399 14.18 15.30 -14.93
N VAL A 400 13.31 14.30 -15.08
CA VAL A 400 13.12 13.24 -14.11
C VAL A 400 14.25 12.22 -14.24
N ALA A 401 14.88 11.85 -13.12
CA ALA A 401 15.79 10.71 -13.11
C ALA A 401 14.99 9.41 -13.11
N TYR A 402 15.32 8.50 -14.03
CA TYR A 402 14.63 7.20 -14.16
C TYR A 402 15.57 6.10 -14.64
N GLN A 403 15.20 4.86 -14.42
CA GLN A 403 15.93 3.67 -14.80
C GLN A 403 14.98 2.59 -15.32
N PHE A 404 15.53 1.59 -16.02
CA PHE A 404 14.81 0.38 -16.42
C PHE A 404 15.37 -0.82 -15.70
N ALA A 405 14.52 -1.68 -15.16
CA ALA A 405 14.90 -2.87 -14.41
C ALA A 405 13.99 -4.06 -14.70
N GLU A 406 14.42 -5.21 -14.23
CA GLU A 406 13.65 -6.46 -14.12
C GLU A 406 13.72 -6.95 -12.66
N LEU A 407 12.77 -7.76 -12.25
CA LEU A 407 12.71 -8.32 -10.91
C LEU A 407 13.61 -9.58 -10.81
N GLY A 408 14.89 -9.35 -10.44
CA GLY A 408 15.87 -10.43 -10.26
C GLY A 408 16.40 -11.04 -11.57
N LYS A 409 17.07 -12.19 -11.45
CA LYS A 409 17.54 -12.97 -12.58
C LYS A 409 16.42 -13.75 -13.25
N VAL A 410 16.57 -14.01 -14.55
CA VAL A 410 15.76 -14.99 -15.28
C VAL A 410 15.75 -16.33 -14.50
N ASP A 411 14.61 -16.97 -14.37
CA ASP A 411 14.33 -18.20 -13.61
C ASP A 411 14.39 -18.06 -12.06
N VAL A 412 14.82 -16.92 -11.52
CA VAL A 412 14.90 -16.67 -10.06
C VAL A 412 13.82 -15.70 -9.61
N GLY A 413 13.66 -14.59 -10.30
CA GLY A 413 12.72 -13.52 -9.98
C GLY A 413 11.49 -13.50 -10.87
N GLY A 414 10.59 -12.59 -10.55
CA GLY A 414 9.33 -12.34 -11.25
C GLY A 414 8.15 -12.39 -10.30
N GLY A 415 7.17 -11.55 -10.54
CA GLY A 415 5.92 -11.45 -9.77
C GLY A 415 4.79 -10.91 -10.63
N GLY A 416 3.54 -11.05 -10.20
CA GLY A 416 2.40 -10.36 -10.75
C GLY A 416 2.29 -8.95 -10.17
N THR A 417 1.62 -8.06 -10.90
CA THR A 417 1.25 -6.71 -10.47
C THR A 417 -0.15 -6.42 -11.00
N ILE A 418 -0.73 -5.29 -10.66
CA ILE A 418 -2.03 -4.88 -11.20
C ILE A 418 -2.00 -4.54 -12.71
N ALA A 419 -0.83 -4.44 -13.32
CA ALA A 419 -0.64 -4.01 -14.72
C ALA A 419 -1.42 -4.88 -15.73
N TYR A 420 -1.31 -6.21 -15.63
CA TYR A 420 -1.99 -7.10 -16.58
C TYR A 420 -3.52 -7.02 -16.49
N ILE A 421 -4.05 -6.67 -15.31
CA ILE A 421 -5.50 -6.52 -15.09
C ILE A 421 -6.02 -5.33 -15.89
N MET A 422 -5.33 -4.20 -15.80
CA MET A 422 -5.68 -2.98 -16.52
C MET A 422 -5.42 -3.11 -18.03
N ALA A 423 -4.36 -3.81 -18.43
CA ALA A 423 -4.06 -4.11 -19.82
C ALA A 423 -5.18 -4.90 -20.53
N ASN A 424 -6.01 -5.67 -19.79
CA ASN A 424 -7.16 -6.39 -20.34
C ASN A 424 -8.21 -5.45 -20.96
N TYR A 425 -8.24 -4.17 -20.60
CA TYR A 425 -9.10 -3.16 -21.25
C TYR A 425 -8.55 -2.70 -22.60
N GLY A 426 -7.34 -3.12 -22.98
CA GLY A 426 -6.68 -2.72 -24.23
C GLY A 426 -5.91 -1.40 -24.14
N MET A 427 -5.76 -0.83 -22.95
CA MET A 427 -4.98 0.40 -22.71
C MET A 427 -3.47 0.15 -22.73
N GLU A 428 -2.69 1.20 -22.92
CA GLU A 428 -1.23 1.18 -22.80
C GLU A 428 -0.84 1.17 -21.33
N VAL A 429 -0.14 0.11 -20.85
CA VAL A 429 0.27 -0.04 -19.45
C VAL A 429 1.75 -0.37 -19.36
N ILE A 430 2.43 0.19 -18.38
CA ILE A 430 3.79 -0.19 -17.96
C ILE A 430 3.86 -0.22 -16.44
N ASP A 431 4.64 -1.17 -15.92
CA ASP A 431 4.99 -1.20 -14.50
C ASP A 431 6.03 -0.11 -14.18
N SER A 432 5.81 0.62 -13.11
CA SER A 432 6.73 1.65 -12.64
C SER A 432 6.77 1.67 -11.12
N GLY A 433 7.86 2.15 -10.52
CA GLY A 433 7.89 2.23 -9.05
C GLY A 433 9.21 2.67 -8.47
N VAL A 434 9.39 2.42 -7.19
CA VAL A 434 10.56 2.81 -6.43
C VAL A 434 11.37 1.59 -6.04
N ALA A 435 12.69 1.72 -6.07
CA ALA A 435 13.59 0.67 -5.61
C ALA A 435 13.51 0.50 -4.08
N VAL A 436 13.26 -0.73 -3.61
CA VAL A 436 13.09 -1.06 -2.18
C VAL A 436 14.03 -2.20 -1.78
N LEU A 437 14.72 -2.04 -0.65
CA LEU A 437 15.44 -3.12 0.03
C LEU A 437 14.58 -3.72 1.12
N SER A 438 14.76 -5.02 1.38
CA SER A 438 14.01 -5.77 2.38
C SER A 438 12.49 -5.78 2.13
N MET A 439 12.06 -5.74 0.85
CA MET A 439 10.66 -5.83 0.44
C MET A 439 9.93 -6.96 1.17
N HIS A 440 8.69 -6.75 1.60
CA HIS A 440 7.85 -7.65 2.42
C HIS A 440 8.37 -7.91 3.85
N ALA A 441 9.45 -7.28 4.28
CA ALA A 441 9.87 -7.36 5.68
C ALA A 441 9.07 -6.37 6.55
N PRO A 442 9.01 -6.58 7.87
CA PRO A 442 8.38 -5.60 8.78
C PRO A 442 8.95 -4.18 8.68
N TRP A 443 10.20 -4.06 8.24
CA TRP A 443 10.88 -2.80 7.99
C TRP A 443 11.59 -2.83 6.64
N GLU A 444 11.24 -1.90 5.78
CA GLU A 444 11.75 -1.76 4.43
C GLU A 444 12.55 -0.47 4.28
N VAL A 445 13.39 -0.39 3.26
CA VAL A 445 14.25 0.77 3.02
C VAL A 445 14.08 1.29 1.60
N THR A 446 13.87 2.61 1.45
CA THR A 446 13.88 3.32 0.16
C THR A 446 14.87 4.47 0.18
N SER A 447 15.29 4.94 -0.99
CA SER A 447 16.08 6.18 -1.13
C SER A 447 15.15 7.40 -1.19
N LYS A 448 15.43 8.43 -0.39
CA LYS A 448 14.72 9.72 -0.45
C LYS A 448 14.75 10.36 -1.84
N ALA A 449 15.86 10.19 -2.57
CA ALA A 449 15.97 10.68 -3.95
C ALA A 449 14.98 9.96 -4.86
N ASP A 450 14.84 8.64 -4.73
CA ASP A 450 13.95 7.86 -5.59
C ASP A 450 12.48 8.13 -5.29
N VAL A 451 12.12 8.37 -4.01
CA VAL A 451 10.81 8.86 -3.60
C VAL A 451 10.48 10.21 -4.26
N TYR A 452 11.43 11.14 -4.25
CA TYR A 452 11.26 12.44 -4.88
C TYR A 452 11.15 12.35 -6.41
N GLU A 453 11.97 11.53 -7.05
CA GLU A 453 11.91 11.31 -8.49
C GLU A 453 10.61 10.58 -8.90
N ALA A 454 10.07 9.69 -8.07
CA ALA A 454 8.76 9.08 -8.31
C ALA A 454 7.64 10.14 -8.32
N TYR A 455 7.60 11.03 -7.31
CA TYR A 455 6.67 12.16 -7.29
C TYR A 455 6.79 13.03 -8.55
N LYS A 456 8.01 13.41 -8.96
CA LYS A 456 8.25 14.18 -10.19
C LYS A 456 7.81 13.42 -11.44
N GLY A 457 8.14 12.14 -11.52
CA GLY A 457 7.83 11.28 -12.67
C GLY A 457 6.33 11.05 -12.84
N TYR A 458 5.60 10.85 -11.77
CA TYR A 458 4.14 10.71 -11.82
C TYR A 458 3.47 12.02 -12.22
N LYS A 459 3.96 13.15 -11.74
CA LYS A 459 3.49 14.47 -12.18
C LYS A 459 3.79 14.71 -13.66
N ALA A 460 5.02 14.43 -14.11
CA ALA A 460 5.42 14.54 -15.50
C ALA A 460 4.56 13.66 -16.43
N PHE A 461 4.21 12.46 -15.99
CA PHE A 461 3.32 11.57 -16.75
C PHE A 461 1.94 12.20 -16.95
N ILE A 462 1.34 12.77 -15.92
CA ILE A 462 0.03 13.42 -16.03
C ILE A 462 0.08 14.62 -16.98
N GLU A 463 1.13 15.45 -16.87
CA GLU A 463 1.25 16.74 -17.58
C GLU A 463 1.71 16.59 -19.05
N GLU A 464 2.57 15.61 -19.37
CA GLU A 464 3.24 15.50 -20.67
C GLU A 464 2.62 14.45 -21.61
N MET A 465 1.83 13.49 -21.08
CA MET A 465 1.20 12.46 -21.91
C MET A 465 -0.06 13.00 -22.58
N ARG A 466 0.16 13.63 -23.74
CA ARG A 466 -0.88 14.26 -24.60
C ARG A 466 -1.43 13.32 -25.63
#